data_361631ff413575d90cb2bc5791d1425e
#
_entry.id   361631ff413575d90cb2bc5791d1425e
#
_cell.length_a   1.000
_cell.length_b   1.000
_cell.length_c   1.000
_cell.angle_alpha   90.00
_cell.angle_beta   90.00
_cell.angle_gamma   90.00
#
_symmetry.space_group_name_H-M   'P 1'
#
loop_
_entity.id
_entity.type
_entity.pdbx_description
1 polymer ?
#
loop_
_entity_poly.entity_id
_entity_poly.type
_entity_poly.pdbx_seq_one_letter_code
_entity_poly.pdbx_strand_id
1 'polypeptide(L)'
;MSKGRLRVHCDRAEYFDEAQKVVLTGAPHGSHGQDQLCGKSMEVFLNGNEVQRIVVYGEALITSPSDSLNPEIRLNQLSGQRVKIDLADEQIRNITIEEQATSLYYVVEEGEYKGINRISGDRIELSLQDGKLRRVCVASSPGKTTGVFYPPRLEGALPVANGKGQNGHQNEAGRPR
;
A
#
# COMPACT_ATOMS: atom_id res chain seq x y z
N MET A 1 14.71 -15.76 7.68
CA MET A 1 13.87 -14.55 7.49
C MET A 1 14.75 -13.35 7.79
N SER A 2 15.01 -12.52 6.79
CA SER A 2 15.85 -11.33 6.95
C SER A 2 15.06 -10.30 7.76
N LYS A 3 15.59 -9.87 8.91
CA LYS A 3 15.07 -8.70 9.63
C LYS A 3 15.33 -7.48 8.75
N GLY A 4 14.30 -7.01 8.06
CA GLY A 4 14.41 -5.85 7.18
C GLY A 4 14.53 -4.59 8.02
N ARG A 5 15.55 -3.77 7.76
CA ARG A 5 15.61 -2.41 8.33
C ARG A 5 14.68 -1.50 7.53
N LEU A 6 13.88 -0.71 8.23
CA LEU A 6 13.13 0.38 7.60
C LEU A 6 14.14 1.41 7.08
N ARG A 7 14.06 1.73 5.78
CA ARG A 7 14.83 2.82 5.15
C ARG A 7 13.83 3.80 4.56
N VAL A 8 14.04 5.10 4.76
CA VAL A 8 13.16 6.13 4.21
C VAL A 8 14.00 7.21 3.54
N HIS A 9 13.56 7.65 2.36
CA HIS A 9 14.04 8.83 1.65
C HIS A 9 12.95 9.89 1.72
N CYS A 10 13.31 11.13 2.02
CA CYS A 10 12.41 12.27 2.13
C CYS A 10 13.21 13.56 1.98
N ASP A 11 12.52 14.70 1.78
CA ASP A 11 13.19 16.00 1.68
C ASP A 11 13.54 16.56 3.07
N ARG A 12 12.71 16.26 4.09
CA ARG A 12 12.91 16.75 5.45
C ARG A 12 12.50 15.72 6.49
N ALA A 13 13.33 15.55 7.52
CA ALA A 13 13.07 14.74 8.70
C ALA A 13 13.26 15.58 9.97
N GLU A 14 12.30 15.50 10.90
CA GLU A 14 12.34 16.15 12.20
C GLU A 14 12.06 15.11 13.29
N TYR A 15 12.93 15.07 14.30
CA TYR A 15 12.78 14.21 15.46
C TYR A 15 12.23 15.01 16.65
N PHE A 16 11.21 14.48 17.31
CA PHE A 16 10.58 15.03 18.50
C PHE A 16 10.83 14.08 19.67
N ASP A 17 11.73 14.47 20.55
CA ASP A 17 12.20 13.63 21.66
C ASP A 17 11.10 13.31 22.66
N GLU A 18 10.33 14.29 23.11
CA GLU A 18 9.23 14.08 24.07
C GLU A 18 8.16 13.12 23.54
N ALA A 19 7.90 13.17 22.23
CA ALA A 19 6.92 12.31 21.55
C ALA A 19 7.53 11.00 21.05
N GLN A 20 8.84 10.81 21.16
CA GLN A 20 9.58 9.68 20.58
C GLN A 20 9.15 9.42 19.13
N LYS A 21 9.15 10.50 18.31
CA LYS A 21 8.56 10.49 16.98
C LYS A 21 9.45 11.19 15.96
N VAL A 22 9.55 10.59 14.76
CA VAL A 22 10.13 11.23 13.58
C VAL A 22 9.01 11.62 12.61
N VAL A 23 9.01 12.87 12.15
CA VAL A 23 8.12 13.38 11.10
C VAL A 23 8.92 13.55 9.81
N LEU A 24 8.43 12.96 8.72
CA LEU A 24 9.06 12.93 7.42
C LEU A 24 8.14 13.61 6.41
N THR A 25 8.65 14.58 5.67
CA THR A 25 7.90 15.37 4.68
C THR A 25 8.66 15.46 3.35
N GLY A 26 7.96 15.89 2.28
CA GLY A 26 8.52 15.91 0.94
C GLY A 26 8.43 14.55 0.25
N ALA A 27 7.20 14.02 0.15
CA ALA A 27 6.91 12.75 -0.52
C ALA A 27 7.80 11.58 -0.01
N PRO A 28 7.76 11.26 1.31
CA PRO A 28 8.59 10.21 1.87
C PRO A 28 8.32 8.87 1.18
N HIS A 29 9.41 8.17 0.89
CA HIS A 29 9.41 6.84 0.29
C HIS A 29 10.24 5.89 1.16
N GLY A 30 9.57 4.90 1.74
CA GLY A 30 10.16 3.92 2.64
C GLY A 30 10.22 2.53 2.04
N SER A 31 11.17 1.73 2.51
CA SER A 31 11.27 0.29 2.19
C SER A 31 11.54 -0.53 3.44
N HIS A 32 10.90 -1.69 3.55
CA HIS A 32 11.11 -2.68 4.60
C HIS A 32 11.14 -4.07 3.97
N GLY A 33 12.33 -4.64 3.81
CA GLY A 33 12.49 -5.84 3.00
C GLY A 33 12.17 -5.57 1.53
N GLN A 34 11.17 -6.27 1.00
CA GLN A 34 10.67 -6.08 -0.37
C GLN A 34 9.42 -5.16 -0.42
N ASP A 35 8.87 -4.82 0.74
CA ASP A 35 7.72 -3.92 0.83
C ASP A 35 8.14 -2.48 0.63
N GLN A 36 7.32 -1.71 -0.08
CA GLN A 36 7.50 -0.28 -0.28
C GLN A 36 6.31 0.48 0.28
N LEU A 37 6.56 1.70 0.72
CA LEU A 37 5.64 2.55 1.45
C LEU A 37 5.85 3.99 1.02
N CYS A 38 4.81 4.69 0.56
CA CYS A 38 4.91 6.09 0.17
C CYS A 38 3.64 6.89 0.50
N GLY A 39 3.78 8.21 0.55
CA GLY A 39 2.70 9.16 0.79
C GLY A 39 3.20 10.61 0.76
N LYS A 40 2.36 11.57 1.14
CA LYS A 40 2.73 13.00 1.21
C LYS A 40 3.55 13.33 2.46
N SER A 41 3.25 12.65 3.56
CA SER A 41 4.03 12.73 4.81
C SER A 41 3.95 11.41 5.57
N MET A 42 4.91 11.21 6.49
CA MET A 42 5.00 10.00 7.30
C MET A 42 5.42 10.35 8.72
N GLU A 43 4.83 9.68 9.70
CA GLU A 43 5.24 9.72 11.10
C GLU A 43 5.73 8.34 11.52
N VAL A 44 6.88 8.26 12.15
CA VAL A 44 7.45 7.04 12.70
C VAL A 44 7.54 7.20 14.21
N PHE A 45 6.83 6.37 14.95
CA PHE A 45 6.81 6.35 16.41
C PHE A 45 7.76 5.27 16.92
N LEU A 46 8.57 5.65 17.90
CA LEU A 46 9.62 4.83 18.46
C LEU A 46 9.31 4.48 19.94
N ASN A 47 9.85 3.37 20.40
CA ASN A 47 10.04 3.07 21.81
C ASN A 47 11.52 2.68 21.99
N GLY A 48 12.31 3.61 22.52
CA GLY A 48 13.75 3.51 22.48
C GLY A 48 14.25 3.44 21.03
N ASN A 49 14.88 2.33 20.64
CA ASN A 49 15.41 2.13 19.29
C ASN A 49 14.49 1.30 18.37
N GLU A 50 13.30 0.95 18.85
CA GLU A 50 12.38 0.10 18.08
C GLU A 50 11.25 0.91 17.48
N VAL A 51 10.94 0.65 16.21
CA VAL A 51 9.76 1.23 15.55
C VAL A 51 8.53 0.49 16.04
N GLN A 52 7.60 1.23 16.68
CA GLN A 52 6.33 0.68 17.14
C GLN A 52 5.18 0.94 16.18
N ARG A 53 5.21 2.09 15.50
CA ARG A 53 4.15 2.50 14.59
C ARG A 53 4.68 3.38 13.48
N ILE A 54 4.12 3.19 12.29
CA ILE A 54 4.29 4.07 11.15
C ILE A 54 2.91 4.56 10.74
N VAL A 55 2.75 5.86 10.51
CA VAL A 55 1.53 6.44 9.96
C VAL A 55 1.90 7.22 8.71
N VAL A 56 1.24 6.91 7.61
CA VAL A 56 1.43 7.57 6.32
C VAL A 56 0.17 8.34 5.98
N TYR A 57 0.33 9.57 5.54
CA TYR A 57 -0.76 10.48 5.21
C TYR A 57 -0.68 10.93 3.76
N GLY A 58 -1.85 11.10 3.15
CA GLY A 58 -2.07 11.65 1.84
C GLY A 58 -1.63 10.72 0.71
N GLU A 59 -2.60 10.13 0.01
CA GLU A 59 -2.35 9.18 -1.08
C GLU A 59 -1.41 8.03 -0.65
N ALA A 60 -1.62 7.55 0.59
CA ALA A 60 -0.78 6.52 1.18
C ALA A 60 -0.90 5.21 0.39
N LEU A 61 0.25 4.61 0.05
CA LEU A 61 0.34 3.38 -0.73
C LEU A 61 1.39 2.45 -0.11
N ILE A 62 1.00 1.20 0.10
CA ILE A 62 1.92 0.10 0.39
C ILE A 62 1.89 -0.84 -0.81
N THR A 63 3.06 -1.29 -1.26
CA THR A 63 3.19 -2.36 -2.25
C THR A 63 4.06 -3.47 -1.69
N SER A 64 3.67 -4.72 -1.98
CA SER A 64 4.45 -5.90 -1.63
C SER A 64 4.39 -6.93 -2.75
N PRO A 65 5.49 -7.66 -3.04
CA PRO A 65 5.44 -8.74 -4.01
C PRO A 65 4.42 -9.81 -3.64
N SER A 66 3.63 -10.25 -4.60
CA SER A 66 2.71 -11.39 -4.40
C SER A 66 3.42 -12.73 -4.46
N ASP A 67 4.55 -12.78 -5.16
CA ASP A 67 5.40 -13.96 -5.34
C ASP A 67 6.85 -13.56 -5.08
N SER A 68 7.51 -14.27 -4.15
CA SER A 68 8.91 -14.04 -3.81
C SER A 68 9.90 -14.46 -4.91
N LEU A 69 9.46 -15.30 -5.85
CA LEU A 69 10.29 -15.75 -6.98
C LEU A 69 10.28 -14.75 -8.14
N ASN A 70 9.18 -14.00 -8.30
CA ASN A 70 9.00 -13.00 -9.34
C ASN A 70 8.43 -11.69 -8.76
N PRO A 71 9.18 -10.98 -7.91
CA PRO A 71 8.68 -9.86 -7.12
C PRO A 71 8.24 -8.65 -7.95
N GLU A 72 8.70 -8.51 -9.19
CA GLU A 72 8.41 -7.35 -10.04
C GLU A 72 7.15 -7.51 -10.91
N ILE A 73 6.63 -8.74 -11.04
CA ILE A 73 5.53 -9.03 -11.98
C ILE A 73 4.17 -8.68 -11.40
N ARG A 74 3.95 -8.97 -10.11
CA ARG A 74 2.67 -8.77 -9.44
C ARG A 74 2.88 -8.17 -8.06
N LEU A 75 2.38 -6.97 -7.85
CA LEU A 75 2.46 -6.26 -6.59
C LEU A 75 1.08 -6.20 -5.94
N ASN A 76 0.95 -6.79 -4.76
CA ASN A 76 -0.15 -6.50 -3.86
C ASN A 76 -0.11 -5.02 -3.49
N GLN A 77 -1.26 -4.38 -3.38
CA GLN A 77 -1.37 -2.96 -3.09
C GLN A 77 -2.41 -2.71 -1.99
N LEU A 78 -2.05 -1.84 -1.07
CA LEU A 78 -2.94 -1.30 -0.05
C LEU A 78 -2.87 0.23 -0.15
N SER A 79 -3.99 0.90 -0.35
CA SER A 79 -4.02 2.36 -0.52
C SER A 79 -5.20 3.02 0.17
N GLY A 80 -5.00 4.27 0.60
CA GLY A 80 -6.01 5.13 1.23
C GLY A 80 -5.44 6.52 1.52
N GLN A 81 -6.21 7.38 2.17
CA GLN A 81 -5.70 8.69 2.58
C GLN A 81 -4.80 8.58 3.81
N ARG A 82 -5.04 7.57 4.65
CA ARG A 82 -4.20 7.28 5.82
C ARG A 82 -3.95 5.78 5.93
N VAL A 83 -2.69 5.42 6.13
CA VAL A 83 -2.27 4.06 6.45
C VAL A 83 -1.52 4.05 7.76
N LYS A 84 -1.94 3.22 8.68
CA LYS A 84 -1.29 2.98 9.97
C LYS A 84 -0.77 1.54 10.01
N ILE A 85 0.50 1.38 10.36
CA ILE A 85 1.17 0.09 10.53
C ILE A 85 1.64 0.00 11.98
N ASP A 86 1.13 -0.98 12.72
CA ASP A 86 1.58 -1.28 14.07
C ASP A 86 2.56 -2.46 14.04
N LEU A 87 3.71 -2.28 14.69
CA LEU A 87 4.77 -3.28 14.78
C LEU A 87 4.98 -3.71 16.24
N ALA A 88 5.36 -4.95 16.43
CA ALA A 88 5.89 -5.49 17.68
C ALA A 88 6.98 -6.49 17.35
N ASP A 89 8.11 -6.45 18.09
CA ASP A 89 9.28 -7.30 17.86
C ASP A 89 9.80 -7.23 16.41
N GLU A 90 9.85 -6.00 15.84
CA GLU A 90 10.23 -5.73 14.45
C GLU A 90 9.32 -6.42 13.39
N GLN A 91 8.16 -6.91 13.79
CA GLN A 91 7.20 -7.55 12.89
C GLN A 91 5.90 -6.75 12.79
N ILE A 92 5.37 -6.63 11.60
CA ILE A 92 4.06 -6.03 11.37
C ILE A 92 2.99 -6.91 12.02
N ARG A 93 2.16 -6.32 12.89
CA ARG A 93 1.03 -6.97 13.55
C ARG A 93 -0.30 -6.56 12.96
N ASN A 94 -0.47 -5.26 12.73
CA ASN A 94 -1.70 -4.73 12.14
C ASN A 94 -1.39 -3.68 11.08
N ILE A 95 -2.20 -3.65 10.04
CA ILE A 95 -2.25 -2.57 9.06
C ILE A 95 -3.69 -2.07 9.02
N THR A 96 -3.87 -0.77 9.19
CA THR A 96 -5.17 -0.11 9.07
C THR A 96 -5.10 0.91 7.94
N ILE A 97 -6.00 0.80 6.99
CA ILE A 97 -6.16 1.73 5.88
C ILE A 97 -7.47 2.47 6.10
N GLU A 98 -7.46 3.79 6.00
CA GLU A 98 -8.63 4.64 6.25
C GLU A 98 -8.80 5.66 5.13
N GLU A 99 -10.07 6.05 4.91
CA GLU A 99 -10.51 7.03 3.93
C GLU A 99 -10.18 6.60 2.49
N GLN A 100 -11.19 6.05 1.80
CA GLN A 100 -11.06 5.47 0.46
C GLN A 100 -10.13 4.25 0.43
N ALA A 101 -10.24 3.41 1.45
CA ALA A 101 -9.41 2.24 1.59
C ALA A 101 -9.61 1.26 0.43
N THR A 102 -8.51 0.82 -0.18
CA THR A 102 -8.51 -0.18 -1.26
C THR A 102 -7.41 -1.20 -1.00
N SER A 103 -7.73 -2.46 -1.23
CA SER A 103 -6.80 -3.58 -1.26
C SER A 103 -6.89 -4.28 -2.61
N LEU A 104 -5.75 -4.51 -3.24
CA LEU A 104 -5.60 -5.35 -4.42
C LEU A 104 -4.62 -6.46 -4.06
N TYR A 105 -5.08 -7.70 -4.12
CA TYR A 105 -4.32 -8.86 -3.69
C TYR A 105 -4.33 -9.93 -4.78
N TYR A 106 -3.14 -10.34 -5.21
CA TYR A 106 -2.94 -11.44 -6.13
C TYR A 106 -3.01 -12.76 -5.38
N VAL A 107 -3.98 -13.60 -5.73
CA VAL A 107 -4.17 -14.91 -5.11
C VAL A 107 -3.23 -15.91 -5.79
N VAL A 108 -2.29 -16.45 -5.03
CA VAL A 108 -1.35 -17.48 -5.48
C VAL A 108 -1.52 -18.69 -4.54
N GLU A 109 -1.87 -19.84 -5.08
CA GLU A 109 -2.00 -21.10 -4.36
C GLU A 109 -1.12 -22.16 -5.02
N GLU A 110 -0.29 -22.81 -4.22
CA GLU A 110 0.66 -23.85 -4.69
C GLU A 110 1.57 -23.38 -5.85
N GLY A 111 1.94 -22.08 -5.83
CA GLY A 111 2.75 -21.45 -6.87
C GLY A 111 2.00 -21.08 -8.15
N GLU A 112 0.70 -21.37 -8.22
CA GLU A 112 -0.14 -21.00 -9.34
C GLU A 112 -0.96 -19.73 -9.07
N TYR A 113 -0.96 -18.82 -10.03
CA TYR A 113 -1.79 -17.63 -10.00
C TYR A 113 -3.27 -17.98 -10.24
N LYS A 114 -4.13 -17.64 -9.28
CA LYS A 114 -5.58 -17.94 -9.29
C LYS A 114 -6.45 -16.74 -9.63
N GLY A 115 -5.92 -15.54 -9.59
CA GLY A 115 -6.66 -14.30 -9.89
C GLY A 115 -6.33 -13.14 -8.94
N ILE A 116 -7.11 -12.08 -9.06
CA ILE A 116 -6.97 -10.86 -8.25
C ILE A 116 -8.22 -10.67 -7.40
N ASN A 117 -8.01 -10.43 -6.12
CA ASN A 117 -9.05 -9.97 -5.20
C ASN A 117 -8.90 -8.47 -4.99
N ARG A 118 -9.92 -7.69 -5.32
CA ARG A 118 -9.99 -6.26 -5.06
C ARG A 118 -11.10 -5.97 -4.06
N ILE A 119 -10.75 -5.27 -3.00
CA ILE A 119 -11.67 -4.87 -1.94
C ILE A 119 -11.57 -3.35 -1.78
N SER A 120 -12.71 -2.68 -1.58
CA SER A 120 -12.74 -1.26 -1.24
C SER A 120 -13.78 -0.98 -0.15
N GLY A 121 -13.51 0.04 0.65
CA GLY A 121 -14.36 0.47 1.74
C GLY A 121 -13.88 1.77 2.37
N ASP A 122 -14.55 2.24 3.44
CA ASP A 122 -14.09 3.42 4.17
C ASP A 122 -12.86 3.08 5.03
N ARG A 123 -12.79 1.82 5.53
CA ARG A 123 -11.69 1.32 6.35
C ARG A 123 -11.44 -0.16 6.07
N ILE A 124 -10.17 -0.53 5.97
CA ILE A 124 -9.70 -1.93 5.87
C ILE A 124 -8.69 -2.17 6.99
N GLU A 125 -8.87 -3.25 7.75
CA GLU A 125 -7.95 -3.70 8.77
C GLU A 125 -7.41 -5.08 8.42
N LEU A 126 -6.08 -5.22 8.46
CA LEU A 126 -5.39 -6.49 8.28
C LEU A 126 -4.68 -6.83 9.59
N SER A 127 -4.86 -8.05 10.08
CA SER A 127 -4.11 -8.58 11.22
C SER A 127 -3.17 -9.67 10.73
N LEU A 128 -1.90 -9.57 11.13
CA LEU A 128 -0.84 -10.50 10.75
C LEU A 128 -0.29 -11.22 11.98
N GLN A 129 0.09 -12.46 11.81
CA GLN A 129 0.82 -13.24 12.81
C GLN A 129 1.94 -13.99 12.10
N ASP A 130 3.17 -13.83 12.60
CA ASP A 130 4.37 -14.43 12.02
C ASP A 130 4.55 -14.14 10.52
N GLY A 131 4.23 -12.87 10.14
CA GLY A 131 4.28 -12.40 8.76
C GLY A 131 3.20 -12.97 7.83
N LYS A 132 2.22 -13.71 8.36
CA LYS A 132 1.10 -14.27 7.59
C LYS A 132 -0.19 -13.54 7.91
N LEU A 133 -0.96 -13.22 6.88
CA LEU A 133 -2.29 -12.63 7.02
C LEU A 133 -3.23 -13.61 7.73
N ARG A 134 -3.85 -13.17 8.83
CA ARG A 134 -4.81 -13.94 9.63
C ARG A 134 -6.23 -13.48 9.45
N ARG A 135 -6.42 -12.17 9.34
CA ARG A 135 -7.75 -11.58 9.27
C ARG A 135 -7.74 -10.33 8.40
N VAL A 136 -8.79 -10.19 7.60
CA VAL A 136 -9.15 -8.94 6.92
C VAL A 136 -10.53 -8.53 7.40
N CYS A 137 -10.69 -7.29 7.82
CA CYS A 137 -11.97 -6.70 8.17
C CYS A 137 -12.17 -5.44 7.33
N VAL A 138 -13.34 -5.32 6.71
CA VAL A 138 -13.71 -4.14 5.93
C VAL A 138 -14.92 -3.50 6.58
N ALA A 139 -14.83 -2.22 6.86
CA ALA A 139 -15.92 -1.43 7.42
C ALA A 139 -16.22 -0.24 6.52
N SER A 140 -17.50 0.00 6.29
CA SER A 140 -18.00 1.13 5.51
C SER A 140 -19.39 1.50 5.92
N SER A 141 -19.82 2.68 5.53
CA SER A 141 -21.24 3.04 5.51
C SER A 141 -22.01 2.06 4.62
N PRO A 142 -23.29 1.80 4.89
CA PRO A 142 -24.09 0.85 4.13
C PRO A 142 -24.00 1.08 2.60
N GLY A 143 -23.74 0.00 1.86
CA GLY A 143 -23.64 0.03 0.40
C GLY A 143 -22.31 0.51 -0.19
N LYS A 144 -21.31 0.86 0.63
CA LYS A 144 -20.02 1.37 0.15
C LYS A 144 -18.89 0.32 0.12
N THR A 145 -19.10 -0.85 0.72
CA THR A 145 -18.12 -1.94 0.63
C THR A 145 -18.31 -2.68 -0.67
N THR A 146 -17.24 -2.85 -1.43
CA THR A 146 -17.21 -3.71 -2.62
C THR A 146 -16.06 -4.70 -2.53
N GLY A 147 -16.34 -5.94 -2.91
CA GLY A 147 -15.33 -6.98 -3.09
C GLY A 147 -15.56 -7.64 -4.45
N VAL A 148 -14.52 -7.70 -5.28
CA VAL A 148 -14.58 -8.31 -6.61
C VAL A 148 -13.38 -9.22 -6.80
N PHE A 149 -13.65 -10.44 -7.23
CA PHE A 149 -12.63 -11.38 -7.65
C PHE A 149 -12.55 -11.42 -9.17
N TYR A 150 -11.35 -11.24 -9.71
CA TYR A 150 -11.07 -11.32 -11.14
C TYR A 150 -10.26 -12.59 -11.41
N PRO A 151 -10.84 -13.60 -12.11
CA PRO A 151 -10.09 -14.79 -12.51
C PRO A 151 -9.04 -14.44 -13.58
N PRO A 152 -8.00 -15.27 -13.80
CA PRO A 152 -6.87 -14.94 -14.68
C PRO A 152 -7.23 -14.50 -16.10
N ARG A 153 -8.32 -15.00 -16.66
CA ARG A 153 -8.77 -14.70 -18.03
C ARG A 153 -9.35 -13.28 -18.20
N LEU A 154 -9.68 -12.59 -17.09
CA LEU A 154 -10.27 -11.24 -17.08
C LEU A 154 -9.27 -10.17 -16.61
N GLU A 155 -8.02 -10.53 -16.39
CA GLU A 155 -6.98 -9.63 -15.86
C GLU A 155 -6.77 -8.39 -16.75
N GLY A 156 -6.91 -8.51 -18.06
CA GLY A 156 -6.80 -7.39 -19.02
C GLY A 156 -7.94 -6.35 -18.94
N ALA A 157 -9.00 -6.61 -18.18
CA ALA A 157 -10.14 -5.70 -17.99
C ALA A 157 -10.04 -4.84 -16.72
N LEU A 158 -8.97 -4.96 -15.93
CA LEU A 158 -8.78 -4.13 -14.73
C LEU A 158 -8.54 -2.67 -15.11
N PRO A 159 -9.30 -1.72 -14.56
CA PRO A 159 -8.95 -0.32 -14.71
C PRO A 159 -7.60 -0.09 -14.02
N VAL A 160 -6.60 0.29 -14.79
CA VAL A 160 -5.31 0.74 -14.28
C VAL A 160 -5.59 1.90 -13.32
N ALA A 161 -5.13 1.84 -12.08
CA ALA A 161 -5.19 2.97 -11.17
C ALA A 161 -4.41 4.11 -11.84
N ASN A 162 -5.13 5.18 -12.23
CA ASN A 162 -4.62 6.27 -13.05
C ASN A 162 -3.39 6.93 -12.44
N GLY A 163 -2.23 6.64 -12.99
CA GLY A 163 -1.14 7.61 -13.06
C GLY A 163 -1.53 8.66 -14.11
N LYS A 164 -1.49 9.91 -13.71
CA LYS A 164 -1.75 11.19 -14.39
C LYS A 164 -1.79 11.15 -15.93
N GLY A 165 -2.87 11.74 -16.46
CA GLY A 165 -3.10 11.94 -17.87
C GLY A 165 -1.95 12.62 -18.59
N GLN A 166 -1.57 12.05 -19.72
CA GLN A 166 -0.84 12.76 -20.75
C GLN A 166 -1.85 13.44 -21.67
N ASN A 167 -1.76 14.76 -21.72
CA ASN A 167 -2.44 15.60 -22.69
C ASN A 167 -2.09 15.16 -24.11
N GLY A 168 -3.03 14.56 -24.80
CA GLY A 168 -2.96 14.34 -26.23
C GLY A 168 -3.15 15.65 -26.98
N HIS A 169 -2.11 16.12 -27.65
CA HIS A 169 -2.18 17.15 -28.66
C HIS A 169 -3.10 16.66 -29.79
N GLN A 170 -4.20 17.39 -30.01
CA GLN A 170 -4.94 17.30 -31.26
C GLN A 170 -4.15 18.02 -32.35
N ASN A 171 -3.62 17.27 -33.29
CA ASN A 171 -3.17 17.81 -34.57
C ASN A 171 -4.34 17.80 -35.55
N GLU A 172 -4.86 18.96 -35.81
CA GLU A 172 -5.63 19.25 -37.05
C GLU A 172 -4.66 19.22 -38.22
N ALA A 173 -4.93 18.36 -39.17
CA ALA A 173 -4.36 18.43 -40.51
C ALA A 173 -5.49 18.02 -41.49
N GLY A 174 -6.15 18.96 -42.15
CA GLY A 174 -5.74 19.32 -43.52
C GLY A 174 -6.57 18.53 -44.53
N ARG A 175 -7.73 19.03 -44.97
CA ARG A 175 -8.37 18.62 -46.24
C ARG A 175 -7.52 19.10 -47.42
N PRO A 176 -7.37 18.35 -48.46
CA PRO A 176 -7.25 18.88 -49.83
C PRO A 176 -8.50 18.60 -50.66
N ARG A 177 -8.64 19.46 -51.57
CA ARG A 177 -9.71 19.67 -52.54
C ARG A 177 -10.04 18.44 -53.42
#